data_9e14085c19cdaf1e627973359bfc79bc
#
_entry.id   9e14085c19cdaf1e627973359bfc79bc
#
_cell.length_a   1.000
_cell.length_b   1.000
_cell.length_c   1.000
_cell.angle_alpha   90.00
_cell.angle_beta   90.00
_cell.angle_gamma   90.00
#
_symmetry.space_group_name_H-M   'P 1'
#
loop_
_entity.id
_entity.type
_entity.pdbx_description
1 polymer ?
#
loop_
_entity_poly.entity_id
_entity_poly.type
_entity_poly.pdbx_seq_one_letter_code
_entity_poly.pdbx_strand_id
1 'polypeptide(L)'
;MMSNIKVGDKVRFLNSTGGGVVRSFKGKDQVLVEDEDGFEVPVLIRECVVVGDSEMQVHSSRRSPLPSVTQAAVPQPKKPEPQPEVEKVTETIEGERLNIYLAYLPIEPAKVIQGNGYETYFINDSNYYLFFNYMNRQNNSWISRYNGIVEPNTQIFLEEFGKEELNDLERICVQLIAFKKDKPYSLKNAISVELHLDTVKFYKQHCFMENDFFDEDAMVYPIVRQDIPEKELLISAAELQQAMQQKVHELSLILI
;
A
#
# COMPACT_ATOMS: atom_id res chain seq x y z
N MET A 1 3.44 30.16 -1.71
CA MET A 1 4.11 31.09 -0.77
C MET A 1 5.53 30.57 -0.57
N MET A 2 6.56 31.31 -0.91
CA MET A 2 7.95 30.91 -0.67
C MET A 2 8.22 31.05 0.82
N SER A 3 8.51 29.95 1.49
CA SER A 3 8.90 29.93 2.90
C SER A 3 10.24 30.65 3.03
N ASN A 4 10.27 31.75 3.76
CA ASN A 4 11.49 32.54 3.97
C ASN A 4 12.30 31.87 5.10
N ILE A 5 13.04 30.82 4.76
CA ILE A 5 13.87 30.03 5.68
C ILE A 5 15.17 30.80 5.91
N LYS A 6 15.64 30.89 7.16
CA LYS A 6 16.89 31.52 7.58
C LYS A 6 17.81 30.54 8.30
N VAL A 7 19.10 30.83 8.31
CA VAL A 7 20.05 30.09 9.15
C VAL A 7 19.65 30.24 10.62
N GLY A 8 19.58 29.13 11.34
CA GLY A 8 19.11 29.06 12.72
C GLY A 8 17.65 28.70 12.89
N ASP A 9 16.85 28.71 11.84
CA ASP A 9 15.45 28.29 11.90
C ASP A 9 15.35 26.79 12.15
N LYS A 10 14.41 26.39 13.03
CA LYS A 10 14.04 24.99 13.19
C LYS A 10 13.06 24.61 12.08
N VAL A 11 13.36 23.51 11.40
CA VAL A 11 12.56 23.02 10.27
C VAL A 11 12.17 21.57 10.46
N ARG A 12 10.99 21.21 9.94
CA ARG A 12 10.54 19.82 9.74
C ARG A 12 10.53 19.49 8.26
N PHE A 13 10.83 18.24 7.96
CA PHE A 13 10.79 17.71 6.60
C PHE A 13 9.36 17.33 6.22
N LEU A 14 8.92 17.68 4.99
CA LEU A 14 7.59 17.34 4.48
C LEU A 14 7.50 15.89 3.99
N ASN A 15 8.61 15.38 3.44
CA ASN A 15 8.64 14.07 2.78
C ASN A 15 9.33 12.96 3.60
N SER A 16 9.75 13.26 4.84
CA SER A 16 10.33 12.28 5.76
C SER A 16 10.04 12.65 7.21
N THR A 17 10.06 11.64 8.08
CA THR A 17 9.99 11.88 9.53
C THR A 17 11.31 12.49 10.01
N GLY A 18 11.23 13.60 10.73
CA GLY A 18 12.37 14.30 11.30
C GLY A 18 12.39 15.79 11.00
N GLY A 19 13.44 16.44 11.43
CA GLY A 19 13.69 17.87 11.28
C GLY A 19 15.02 18.22 11.93
N GLY A 20 15.31 19.50 12.01
CA GLY A 20 16.56 19.98 12.62
C GLY A 20 16.69 21.49 12.54
N VAL A 21 17.90 21.96 12.71
CA VAL A 21 18.23 23.39 12.66
C VAL A 21 19.00 23.69 11.37
N VAL A 22 18.56 24.68 10.63
CA VAL A 22 19.24 25.13 9.41
C VAL A 22 20.62 25.72 9.76
N ARG A 23 21.68 25.08 9.30
CA ARG A 23 23.07 25.53 9.55
C ARG A 23 23.64 26.42 8.42
N SER A 24 23.34 26.10 7.19
CA SER A 24 23.82 26.86 6.05
C SER A 24 22.99 26.65 4.80
N PHE A 25 23.17 27.48 3.78
CA PHE A 25 22.56 27.30 2.45
C PHE A 25 23.58 26.66 1.50
N LYS A 26 23.13 25.66 0.77
CA LYS A 26 23.91 25.00 -0.28
C LYS A 26 23.30 25.30 -1.64
N GLY A 27 23.74 26.41 -2.26
CA GLY A 27 23.18 26.88 -3.52
C GLY A 27 21.88 27.68 -3.33
N LYS A 28 21.03 27.73 -4.37
CA LYS A 28 19.80 28.54 -4.37
C LYS A 28 18.58 27.82 -3.79
N ASP A 29 18.58 26.48 -3.83
CA ASP A 29 17.39 25.67 -3.56
C ASP A 29 17.59 24.64 -2.44
N GLN A 30 18.78 24.57 -1.82
CA GLN A 30 19.10 23.60 -0.77
C GLN A 30 19.61 24.28 0.50
N VAL A 31 19.27 23.67 1.63
CA VAL A 31 19.79 24.02 2.96
C VAL A 31 20.43 22.79 3.61
N LEU A 32 21.47 23.00 4.40
CA LEU A 32 22.02 21.99 5.29
C LEU A 32 21.32 22.11 6.64
N VAL A 33 20.62 21.05 7.01
CA VAL A 33 19.89 20.94 8.27
C VAL A 33 20.63 19.96 9.16
N GLU A 34 21.01 20.40 10.35
CA GLU A 34 21.56 19.52 11.38
C GLU A 34 20.41 18.86 12.14
N ASP A 35 20.35 17.54 12.09
CA ASP A 35 19.35 16.74 12.78
C ASP A 35 19.65 16.58 14.29
N GLU A 36 18.80 15.86 15.02
CA GLU A 36 18.93 15.63 16.47
C GLU A 36 20.20 14.84 16.84
N ASP A 37 20.74 14.07 15.90
CA ASP A 37 21.94 13.25 16.07
C ASP A 37 23.24 14.02 15.70
N GLY A 38 23.11 15.26 15.24
CA GLY A 38 24.24 16.16 14.89
C GLY A 38 24.77 15.97 13.47
N PHE A 39 24.03 15.29 12.59
CA PHE A 39 24.41 15.12 11.19
C PHE A 39 23.85 16.25 10.32
N GLU A 40 24.66 16.78 9.42
CA GLU A 40 24.22 17.76 8.42
C GLU A 40 23.63 17.07 7.19
N VAL A 41 22.32 17.20 7.00
CA VAL A 41 21.58 16.61 5.87
C VAL A 41 21.23 17.70 4.86
N PRO A 42 21.61 17.59 3.58
CA PRO A 42 21.19 18.51 2.54
C PRO A 42 19.72 18.24 2.15
N VAL A 43 18.86 19.26 2.31
CA VAL A 43 17.42 19.19 2.02
C VAL A 43 16.99 20.34 1.12
N LEU A 44 16.02 20.12 0.26
CA LEU A 44 15.46 21.17 -0.58
C LEU A 44 14.61 22.14 0.26
N ILE A 45 14.78 23.45 0.04
CA ILE A 45 14.02 24.50 0.76
C ILE A 45 12.51 24.26 0.70
N ARG A 46 12.00 23.81 -0.44
CA ARG A 46 10.58 23.51 -0.65
C ARG A 46 10.06 22.29 0.15
N GLU A 47 10.96 21.48 0.65
CA GLU A 47 10.67 20.28 1.46
C GLU A 47 10.84 20.53 2.96
N CYS A 48 11.09 21.79 3.34
CA CYS A 48 11.24 22.22 4.72
C CYS A 48 10.10 23.17 5.12
N VAL A 49 9.57 22.96 6.33
CA VAL A 49 8.62 23.88 6.98
C VAL A 49 9.25 24.41 8.24
N VAL A 50 9.29 25.75 8.40
CA VAL A 50 9.77 26.38 9.63
C VAL A 50 8.77 26.14 10.75
N VAL A 51 9.25 25.59 11.88
CA VAL A 51 8.48 25.36 13.10
C VAL A 51 8.85 26.43 14.11
N GLY A 52 7.89 27.27 14.47
CA GLY A 52 8.09 28.29 15.50
C GLY A 52 8.31 27.67 16.89
N ASP A 53 9.00 28.35 17.79
CA ASP A 53 9.47 27.89 19.11
C ASP A 53 8.39 27.43 20.12
N SER A 54 7.15 27.16 19.70
CA SER A 54 6.05 26.84 20.61
C SER A 54 5.88 25.34 20.92
N GLU A 55 6.63 24.43 20.27
CA GLU A 55 6.43 22.98 20.46
C GLU A 55 7.72 22.18 20.57
N MET A 56 8.54 22.47 21.60
CA MET A 56 9.53 21.50 22.08
C MET A 56 9.80 21.69 23.56
N GLN A 57 8.95 21.14 24.41
CA GLN A 57 9.34 20.71 25.75
C GLN A 57 9.16 19.20 25.86
N VAL A 58 10.21 18.47 25.58
CA VAL A 58 10.34 17.07 25.97
C VAL A 58 11.62 16.92 26.80
N HIS A 59 11.40 16.86 28.09
CA HIS A 59 12.13 16.16 29.15
C HIS A 59 13.64 15.93 29.02
N SER A 60 14.41 16.71 29.76
CA SER A 60 15.58 16.17 30.45
C SER A 60 15.45 16.44 31.94
N SER A 61 15.34 15.36 32.69
CA SER A 61 15.28 15.34 34.13
C SER A 61 16.61 15.79 34.77
N ARG A 62 16.64 16.88 35.54
CA ARG A 62 17.56 17.05 36.69
C ARG A 62 16.87 17.76 37.83
N ARG A 63 17.06 17.18 39.00
CA ARG A 63 16.45 17.48 40.32
C ARG A 63 16.86 18.82 40.87
N SER A 64 15.83 19.50 41.47
CA SER A 64 15.74 20.21 42.77
C SER A 64 16.42 21.56 42.97
N PRO A 65 15.97 22.42 43.92
CA PRO A 65 14.85 22.34 44.88
C PRO A 65 13.91 23.57 44.90
N LEU A 66 12.78 23.42 45.61
CA LEU A 66 11.78 24.48 45.92
C LEU A 66 12.38 25.71 46.65
N PRO A 67 11.71 26.89 46.51
CA PRO A 67 10.72 27.28 47.52
C PRO A 67 9.47 28.06 47.03
N SER A 68 8.38 27.79 47.78
CA SER A 68 7.31 28.69 48.25
C SER A 68 6.46 29.55 47.30
N VAL A 69 5.21 29.12 47.17
CA VAL A 69 3.92 29.81 47.29
C VAL A 69 3.82 31.30 46.96
N THR A 70 3.10 31.61 45.88
CA THR A 70 2.09 32.69 45.87
C THR A 70 0.96 32.33 44.89
N GLN A 71 -0.28 32.36 45.40
CA GLN A 71 -1.53 32.13 44.67
C GLN A 71 -1.76 33.26 43.67
N ALA A 72 -2.03 32.92 42.42
CA ALA A 72 -2.83 33.78 41.55
C ALA A 72 -3.43 32.95 40.40
N ALA A 73 -4.76 33.00 40.30
CA ALA A 73 -5.64 32.83 39.14
C ALA A 73 -5.50 31.57 38.28
N VAL A 74 -6.50 30.70 38.43
CA VAL A 74 -6.84 29.57 37.55
C VAL A 74 -7.26 30.11 36.17
N PRO A 75 -6.53 29.78 35.07
CA PRO A 75 -7.07 29.90 33.74
C PRO A 75 -7.94 28.68 33.46
N GLN A 76 -9.14 28.91 32.99
CA GLN A 76 -10.08 27.87 32.49
C GLN A 76 -9.44 27.02 31.43
N PRO A 77 -9.69 25.70 31.38
CA PRO A 77 -9.17 24.84 30.31
C PRO A 77 -9.78 25.27 28.96
N LYS A 78 -8.94 25.70 28.05
CA LYS A 78 -9.32 25.85 26.66
C LYS A 78 -9.79 24.51 26.12
N LYS A 79 -11.01 24.52 25.58
CA LYS A 79 -11.60 23.42 24.82
C LYS A 79 -10.58 22.91 23.78
N PRO A 80 -10.30 21.60 23.70
CA PRO A 80 -9.39 21.07 22.69
C PRO A 80 -9.93 21.46 21.31
N GLU A 81 -9.08 22.03 20.47
CA GLU A 81 -9.38 22.19 19.06
C GLU A 81 -9.65 20.80 18.48
N PRO A 82 -10.68 20.65 17.60
CA PRO A 82 -10.95 19.37 16.97
C PRO A 82 -9.72 18.96 16.15
N GLN A 83 -9.07 17.89 16.57
CA GLN A 83 -8.12 17.18 15.73
C GLN A 83 -8.88 16.78 14.47
N PRO A 84 -8.26 16.84 13.26
CA PRO A 84 -8.92 16.34 12.08
C PRO A 84 -9.39 14.92 12.36
N GLU A 85 -10.70 14.70 12.30
CA GLU A 85 -11.29 13.37 12.41
C GLU A 85 -10.64 12.52 11.31
N VAL A 86 -9.79 11.60 11.74
CA VAL A 86 -9.38 10.48 10.88
C VAL A 86 -10.69 9.79 10.52
N GLU A 87 -11.08 9.84 9.26
CA GLU A 87 -12.27 9.14 8.76
C GLU A 87 -12.17 7.69 9.22
N LYS A 88 -13.01 7.34 10.20
CA LYS A 88 -13.06 5.97 10.69
C LYS A 88 -13.64 5.14 9.57
N VAL A 89 -12.80 4.35 8.92
CA VAL A 89 -13.22 3.36 7.95
C VAL A 89 -14.33 2.52 8.59
N THR A 90 -15.52 2.56 7.99
CA THR A 90 -16.69 1.87 8.52
C THR A 90 -16.48 0.37 8.34
N GLU A 91 -16.31 -0.36 9.45
CA GLU A 91 -16.19 -1.81 9.40
C GLU A 91 -17.54 -2.46 9.06
N THR A 92 -17.50 -3.42 8.17
CA THR A 92 -18.65 -4.24 7.78
C THR A 92 -18.52 -5.64 8.36
N ILE A 93 -19.64 -6.35 8.52
CA ILE A 93 -19.63 -7.74 8.99
C ILE A 93 -18.93 -8.64 7.96
N GLU A 94 -19.10 -8.36 6.69
CA GLU A 94 -18.51 -9.10 5.57
C GLU A 94 -17.00 -8.87 5.49
N GLY A 95 -16.53 -7.67 5.82
CA GLY A 95 -15.11 -7.30 5.85
C GLY A 95 -14.30 -8.00 6.95
N GLU A 96 -14.92 -8.74 7.87
CA GLU A 96 -14.18 -9.59 8.81
C GLU A 96 -13.50 -10.81 8.13
N ARG A 97 -13.83 -11.07 6.89
CA ARG A 97 -13.13 -12.02 6.04
C ARG A 97 -12.25 -11.29 5.04
N LEU A 98 -11.09 -11.86 4.75
CA LEU A 98 -10.18 -11.29 3.76
C LEU A 98 -10.74 -11.52 2.35
N ASN A 99 -10.95 -10.42 1.64
CA ASN A 99 -11.24 -10.39 0.21
C ASN A 99 -10.20 -9.46 -0.43
N ILE A 100 -9.28 -10.02 -1.18
CA ILE A 100 -8.11 -9.32 -1.70
C ILE A 100 -7.99 -9.59 -3.19
N TYR A 101 -7.74 -8.54 -3.97
CA TYR A 101 -7.68 -8.64 -5.42
C TYR A 101 -6.49 -7.85 -5.98
N LEU A 102 -6.05 -8.25 -7.17
CA LEU A 102 -5.28 -7.41 -8.08
C LEU A 102 -6.18 -7.00 -9.24
N ALA A 103 -6.12 -5.74 -9.61
CA ALA A 103 -6.83 -5.24 -10.78
C ALA A 103 -5.84 -4.63 -11.78
N TYR A 104 -6.13 -4.84 -13.05
CA TYR A 104 -5.39 -4.27 -14.16
C TYR A 104 -6.34 -3.42 -14.99
N LEU A 105 -5.99 -2.15 -15.18
CA LEU A 105 -6.76 -1.19 -15.95
C LEU A 105 -5.94 -0.76 -17.18
N PRO A 106 -6.53 -0.69 -18.37
CA PRO A 106 -5.84 -0.12 -19.52
C PRO A 106 -5.72 1.40 -19.36
N ILE A 107 -4.55 1.97 -19.57
CA ILE A 107 -4.33 3.43 -19.53
C ILE A 107 -5.21 4.16 -20.52
N GLU A 108 -5.45 3.54 -21.68
CA GLU A 108 -6.38 4.03 -22.71
C GLU A 108 -7.50 3.02 -22.93
N PRO A 109 -8.64 3.07 -22.20
CA PRO A 109 -9.72 2.08 -22.28
C PRO A 109 -10.31 1.89 -23.68
N ALA A 110 -10.35 2.97 -24.48
CA ALA A 110 -10.84 2.90 -25.86
C ALA A 110 -9.88 2.19 -26.83
N LYS A 111 -8.64 1.94 -26.44
CA LYS A 111 -7.57 1.42 -27.30
C LYS A 111 -6.78 0.29 -26.62
N VAL A 112 -7.42 -0.63 -25.93
CA VAL A 112 -6.77 -1.74 -25.22
C VAL A 112 -5.72 -2.47 -26.08
N ILE A 113 -6.04 -2.71 -27.36
CA ILE A 113 -5.14 -3.42 -28.28
C ILE A 113 -3.97 -2.56 -28.76
N GLN A 114 -4.17 -1.25 -28.90
CA GLN A 114 -3.20 -0.29 -29.46
C GLN A 114 -2.58 0.61 -28.39
N GLY A 115 -3.15 0.62 -27.19
CA GLY A 115 -2.75 1.49 -26.08
C GLY A 115 -1.34 1.19 -25.54
N ASN A 116 -0.84 2.11 -24.72
CA ASN A 116 0.57 2.15 -24.34
C ASN A 116 0.89 1.31 -23.11
N GLY A 117 -0.10 0.85 -22.36
CA GLY A 117 0.17 0.09 -21.13
C GLY A 117 -1.05 -0.10 -20.23
N TYR A 118 -0.77 -0.53 -19.02
CA TYR A 118 -1.75 -0.88 -18.00
C TYR A 118 -1.30 -0.36 -16.64
N GLU A 119 -2.26 -0.07 -15.80
CA GLU A 119 -2.07 0.23 -14.38
C GLU A 119 -2.44 -0.99 -13.55
N THR A 120 -1.67 -1.24 -12.49
CA THR A 120 -1.94 -2.30 -11.52
C THR A 120 -2.37 -1.69 -10.20
N TYR A 121 -3.46 -2.20 -9.67
CA TYR A 121 -3.98 -1.83 -8.35
C TYR A 121 -4.07 -3.04 -7.45
N PHE A 122 -3.77 -2.82 -6.18
CA PHE A 122 -4.01 -3.77 -5.11
C PHE A 122 -5.25 -3.33 -4.33
N ILE A 123 -6.22 -4.23 -4.18
CA ILE A 123 -7.50 -3.95 -3.56
C ILE A 123 -7.62 -4.77 -2.28
N ASN A 124 -7.84 -4.08 -1.17
CA ASN A 124 -8.15 -4.64 0.12
C ASN A 124 -9.62 -4.39 0.46
N ASP A 125 -10.47 -5.34 0.15
CA ASP A 125 -11.90 -5.34 0.52
C ASP A 125 -12.08 -6.13 1.82
N SER A 126 -11.44 -5.65 2.90
CA SER A 126 -11.56 -6.21 4.24
C SER A 126 -11.35 -5.16 5.34
N ASN A 127 -11.77 -5.47 6.56
CA ASN A 127 -11.58 -4.61 7.74
C ASN A 127 -10.16 -4.70 8.34
N TYR A 128 -9.22 -5.33 7.67
CA TYR A 128 -7.87 -5.53 8.15
C TYR A 128 -6.88 -4.62 7.42
N TYR A 129 -5.89 -4.10 8.14
CA TYR A 129 -4.67 -3.62 7.54
C TYR A 129 -3.87 -4.82 7.03
N LEU A 130 -3.22 -4.67 5.88
CA LEU A 130 -2.39 -5.71 5.31
C LEU A 130 -0.96 -5.21 5.12
N PHE A 131 0.02 -5.90 5.71
CA PHE A 131 1.37 -5.88 5.16
C PHE A 131 1.38 -6.77 3.94
N PHE A 132 1.91 -6.29 2.83
CA PHE A 132 1.97 -7.08 1.60
C PHE A 132 3.29 -6.92 0.87
N ASN A 133 3.61 -7.91 0.05
CA ASN A 133 4.72 -7.91 -0.88
C ASN A 133 4.23 -8.49 -2.20
N TYR A 134 4.28 -7.67 -3.26
CA TYR A 134 3.95 -8.02 -4.63
C TYR A 134 5.23 -8.26 -5.41
N MET A 135 5.36 -9.43 -6.00
CA MET A 135 6.58 -9.92 -6.62
C MET A 135 6.29 -10.52 -7.98
N ASN A 136 7.25 -10.44 -8.88
CA ASN A 136 7.27 -11.23 -10.11
C ASN A 136 8.40 -12.25 -10.09
N ARG A 137 8.24 -13.31 -10.89
CA ARG A 137 9.26 -14.34 -11.03
C ARG A 137 10.20 -13.99 -12.19
N GLN A 138 11.49 -13.91 -11.88
CA GLN A 138 12.52 -13.80 -12.90
C GLN A 138 13.47 -15.02 -12.81
N ASN A 139 13.52 -15.80 -13.89
CA ASN A 139 14.24 -17.06 -13.93
C ASN A 139 13.78 -18.00 -12.79
N ASN A 140 14.64 -18.28 -11.82
CA ASN A 140 14.34 -19.14 -10.68
C ASN A 140 14.23 -18.40 -9.35
N SER A 141 14.07 -17.05 -9.38
CA SER A 141 14.04 -16.17 -8.21
C SER A 141 12.82 -15.26 -8.24
N TRP A 142 12.45 -14.74 -7.08
CA TRP A 142 11.38 -13.73 -6.94
C TRP A 142 11.99 -12.34 -6.76
N ILE A 143 11.42 -11.35 -7.42
CA ILE A 143 11.82 -9.95 -7.31
C ILE A 143 10.61 -9.17 -6.79
N SER A 144 10.80 -8.47 -5.67
CA SER A 144 9.78 -7.56 -5.13
C SER A 144 9.64 -6.35 -6.05
N ARG A 145 8.45 -6.12 -6.57
CA ARG A 145 8.10 -4.94 -7.36
C ARG A 145 7.50 -3.85 -6.49
N TYR A 146 6.65 -4.24 -5.55
CA TYR A 146 6.04 -3.32 -4.61
C TYR A 146 5.78 -4.01 -3.26
N ASN A 147 5.94 -3.26 -2.17
CA ASN A 147 5.60 -3.73 -0.83
C ASN A 147 5.17 -2.57 0.05
N GLY A 148 4.37 -2.85 1.07
CA GLY A 148 3.90 -1.82 1.97
C GLY A 148 2.77 -2.26 2.87
N ILE A 149 2.03 -1.26 3.35
CA ILE A 149 0.81 -1.43 4.13
C ILE A 149 -0.34 -0.86 3.33
N VAL A 150 -1.44 -1.62 3.24
CA VAL A 150 -2.70 -1.13 2.70
C VAL A 150 -3.75 -1.08 3.81
N GLU A 151 -4.53 -0.01 3.83
CA GLU A 151 -5.57 0.23 4.81
C GLU A 151 -6.83 -0.61 4.53
N PRO A 152 -7.71 -0.80 5.53
CA PRO A 152 -8.98 -1.47 5.34
C PRO A 152 -9.85 -0.78 4.28
N ASN A 153 -10.56 -1.58 3.47
CA ASN A 153 -11.53 -1.12 2.46
C ASN A 153 -10.96 -0.02 1.53
N THR A 154 -9.69 -0.21 1.12
CA THR A 154 -9.00 0.72 0.22
C THR A 154 -8.33 -0.02 -0.93
N GLN A 155 -8.04 0.74 -1.98
CA GLN A 155 -7.24 0.31 -3.10
C GLN A 155 -6.04 1.22 -3.26
N ILE A 156 -4.91 0.65 -3.65
CA ILE A 156 -3.68 1.40 -3.89
C ILE A 156 -3.14 1.09 -5.28
N PHE A 157 -2.66 2.12 -5.94
CA PHE A 157 -1.87 1.99 -7.16
C PHE A 157 -0.52 1.35 -6.83
N LEU A 158 -0.12 0.34 -7.61
CA LEU A 158 1.17 -0.33 -7.47
C LEU A 158 2.18 0.16 -8.51
N GLU A 159 1.84 0.01 -9.77
CA GLU A 159 2.72 0.29 -10.89
C GLU A 159 1.96 0.49 -12.20
N GLU A 160 2.62 1.15 -13.12
CA GLU A 160 2.27 1.20 -14.54
C GLU A 160 3.29 0.39 -15.31
N PHE A 161 2.85 -0.40 -16.29
CA PHE A 161 3.73 -1.21 -17.12
C PHE A 161 3.29 -1.23 -18.59
N GLY A 162 4.27 -1.36 -19.47
CA GLY A 162 4.06 -1.48 -20.90
C GLY A 162 3.79 -2.93 -21.35
N LYS A 163 3.40 -3.08 -22.61
CA LYS A 163 3.16 -4.41 -23.21
C LYS A 163 4.42 -5.27 -23.30
N GLU A 164 5.57 -4.64 -23.40
CA GLU A 164 6.88 -5.29 -23.40
C GLU A 164 7.21 -5.97 -22.07
N GLU A 165 6.64 -5.48 -20.98
CA GLU A 165 6.86 -6.02 -19.63
C GLU A 165 5.87 -7.13 -19.25
N LEU A 166 4.84 -7.39 -20.08
CA LEU A 166 3.81 -8.40 -19.78
C LEU A 166 4.39 -9.80 -19.52
N ASN A 167 5.47 -10.16 -20.21
CA ASN A 167 6.10 -11.46 -20.00
C ASN A 167 6.73 -11.60 -18.60
N ASP A 168 7.18 -10.49 -18.03
CA ASP A 168 7.75 -10.46 -16.68
C ASP A 168 6.66 -10.64 -15.61
N LEU A 169 5.41 -10.33 -15.97
CA LEU A 169 4.25 -10.47 -15.11
C LEU A 169 3.50 -11.80 -15.26
N GLU A 170 3.94 -12.68 -16.16
CA GLU A 170 3.31 -13.99 -16.34
C GLU A 170 3.17 -14.77 -15.03
N ARG A 171 4.19 -14.67 -14.16
CA ARG A 171 4.17 -15.30 -12.84
C ARG A 171 4.42 -14.28 -11.77
N ILE A 172 3.40 -14.06 -10.94
CA ILE A 172 3.43 -13.16 -9.81
C ILE A 172 3.19 -13.93 -8.51
N CYS A 173 3.67 -13.37 -7.41
CA CYS A 173 3.38 -13.87 -6.07
C CYS A 173 3.01 -12.70 -5.17
N VAL A 174 1.98 -12.89 -4.36
CA VAL A 174 1.56 -11.94 -3.33
C VAL A 174 1.64 -12.59 -1.97
N GLN A 175 2.38 -11.97 -1.07
CA GLN A 175 2.47 -12.36 0.34
C GLN A 175 1.74 -11.34 1.20
N LEU A 176 0.98 -11.82 2.19
CA LEU A 176 0.08 -11.00 3.02
C LEU A 176 0.21 -11.37 4.50
N ILE A 177 0.15 -10.35 5.36
CA ILE A 177 -0.06 -10.49 6.81
C ILE A 177 -1.14 -9.51 7.22
N ALA A 178 -2.27 -10.03 7.72
CA ALA A 178 -3.40 -9.23 8.14
C ALA A 178 -3.33 -8.87 9.64
N PHE A 179 -3.67 -7.63 9.99
CA PHE A 179 -3.70 -7.15 11.37
C PHE A 179 -4.74 -6.04 11.54
N LYS A 180 -5.11 -5.74 12.78
CA LYS A 180 -5.91 -4.55 13.13
C LYS A 180 -5.12 -3.66 14.07
N LYS A 181 -5.24 -2.35 13.92
CA LYS A 181 -4.64 -1.36 14.82
C LYS A 181 -5.56 -1.12 16.01
N ASP A 182 -4.97 -0.98 17.18
CA ASP A 182 -5.61 -0.47 18.42
C ASP A 182 -6.83 -1.25 18.91
N LYS A 183 -7.00 -2.51 18.49
CA LYS A 183 -8.09 -3.38 18.95
C LYS A 183 -7.75 -4.87 18.79
N PRO A 184 -8.36 -5.74 19.61
CA PRO A 184 -8.22 -7.19 19.45
C PRO A 184 -8.89 -7.67 18.17
N TYR A 185 -8.34 -8.70 17.55
CA TYR A 185 -8.85 -9.32 16.33
C TYR A 185 -8.57 -10.82 16.30
N SER A 186 -9.30 -11.54 15.44
CA SER A 186 -9.02 -12.94 15.18
C SER A 186 -7.78 -13.08 14.29
N LEU A 187 -6.78 -13.82 14.77
CA LEU A 187 -5.54 -14.04 14.03
C LEU A 187 -5.83 -14.71 12.68
N LYS A 188 -5.32 -14.11 11.63
CA LYS A 188 -5.30 -14.69 10.28
C LYS A 188 -3.93 -15.30 10.01
N ASN A 189 -3.91 -16.42 9.29
CA ASN A 189 -2.65 -17.00 8.83
C ASN A 189 -1.95 -16.07 7.84
N ALA A 190 -0.62 -16.08 7.84
CA ALA A 190 0.14 -15.47 6.75
C ALA A 190 -0.19 -16.20 5.44
N ILE A 191 -0.42 -15.43 4.39
CA ILE A 191 -0.84 -15.93 3.08
C ILE A 191 0.29 -15.69 2.08
N SER A 192 0.54 -16.68 1.24
CA SER A 192 1.40 -16.56 0.05
C SER A 192 0.67 -17.23 -1.11
N VAL A 193 0.39 -16.45 -2.15
CA VAL A 193 -0.35 -16.91 -3.34
C VAL A 193 0.50 -16.64 -4.57
N GLU A 194 0.77 -17.69 -5.33
CA GLU A 194 1.34 -17.58 -6.67
C GLU A 194 0.19 -17.60 -7.69
N LEU A 195 0.24 -16.68 -8.65
CA LEU A 195 -0.71 -16.58 -9.74
C LEU A 195 0.02 -16.63 -11.06
N HIS A 196 -0.58 -17.34 -12.01
CA HIS A 196 -0.18 -17.32 -13.41
C HIS A 196 -1.14 -16.41 -14.19
N LEU A 197 -0.63 -15.28 -14.67
CA LEU A 197 -1.41 -14.35 -15.47
C LEU A 197 -1.39 -14.80 -16.93
N ASP A 198 -2.57 -15.02 -17.49
CA ASP A 198 -2.71 -15.23 -18.93
C ASP A 198 -2.49 -13.87 -19.65
N THR A 199 -1.24 -13.63 -20.07
CA THR A 199 -0.84 -12.38 -20.71
C THR A 199 -1.57 -12.12 -22.04
N VAL A 200 -2.14 -13.14 -22.68
CA VAL A 200 -2.96 -13.00 -23.89
C VAL A 200 -4.25 -12.25 -23.61
N LYS A 201 -4.78 -12.32 -22.39
CA LYS A 201 -6.00 -11.59 -21.99
C LYS A 201 -5.82 -10.08 -22.05
N PHE A 202 -4.62 -9.57 -21.84
CA PHE A 202 -4.32 -8.15 -21.89
C PHE A 202 -4.50 -7.55 -23.31
N TYR A 203 -4.47 -8.38 -24.35
CA TYR A 203 -4.73 -7.95 -25.73
C TYR A 203 -6.20 -8.10 -26.14
N LYS A 204 -7.10 -8.49 -25.23
CA LYS A 204 -8.51 -8.75 -25.50
C LYS A 204 -9.40 -7.79 -24.74
N GLN A 205 -10.06 -6.87 -25.42
CA GLN A 205 -10.93 -5.87 -24.80
C GLN A 205 -12.02 -6.50 -23.92
N HIS A 206 -12.64 -7.59 -24.34
CA HIS A 206 -13.69 -8.28 -23.59
C HIS A 206 -13.23 -8.96 -22.29
N CYS A 207 -11.92 -8.99 -22.02
CA CYS A 207 -11.38 -9.47 -20.75
C CYS A 207 -11.37 -8.39 -19.66
N PHE A 208 -11.53 -7.13 -20.04
CA PHE A 208 -11.76 -6.02 -19.15
C PHE A 208 -13.27 -5.84 -19.03
N MET A 209 -13.79 -5.90 -17.81
CA MET A 209 -15.22 -5.94 -17.53
C MET A 209 -15.57 -4.94 -16.44
N GLU A 210 -16.85 -4.54 -16.43
CA GLU A 210 -17.44 -3.81 -15.31
C GLU A 210 -17.18 -4.52 -13.99
N ASN A 211 -16.88 -3.77 -12.95
CA ASN A 211 -16.50 -4.27 -11.65
C ASN A 211 -16.97 -3.31 -10.54
N ASP A 212 -16.92 -3.77 -9.28
CA ASP A 212 -17.41 -3.00 -8.13
C ASP A 212 -16.35 -2.01 -7.55
N PHE A 213 -15.15 -1.97 -8.14
CA PHE A 213 -14.02 -1.22 -7.56
C PHE A 213 -13.65 0.04 -8.35
N PHE A 214 -13.95 0.07 -9.65
CA PHE A 214 -13.58 1.16 -10.55
C PHE A 214 -14.76 1.51 -11.46
N ASP A 215 -14.83 2.79 -11.85
CA ASP A 215 -15.80 3.26 -12.84
C ASP A 215 -15.46 2.77 -14.26
N GLU A 216 -14.20 2.39 -14.50
CA GLU A 216 -13.73 1.84 -15.75
C GLU A 216 -13.70 0.30 -15.72
N ASP A 217 -13.78 -0.29 -16.91
CA ASP A 217 -13.62 -1.72 -17.09
C ASP A 217 -12.23 -2.17 -16.66
N ALA A 218 -12.15 -3.19 -15.80
CA ALA A 218 -10.91 -3.73 -15.29
C ALA A 218 -10.85 -5.25 -15.41
N MET A 219 -9.65 -5.80 -15.43
CA MET A 219 -9.41 -7.22 -15.30
C MET A 219 -9.02 -7.51 -13.85
N VAL A 220 -9.95 -8.10 -13.09
CA VAL A 220 -9.80 -8.32 -11.64
C VAL A 220 -9.44 -9.78 -11.36
N TYR A 221 -8.30 -9.98 -10.70
CA TYR A 221 -7.82 -11.28 -10.25
C TYR A 221 -7.96 -11.40 -8.73
N PRO A 222 -8.70 -12.39 -8.22
CA PRO A 222 -8.75 -12.64 -6.79
C PRO A 222 -7.42 -13.21 -6.29
N ILE A 223 -6.95 -12.73 -5.14
CA ILE A 223 -5.82 -13.28 -4.38
C ILE A 223 -6.34 -14.14 -3.24
N VAL A 224 -7.33 -13.58 -2.51
CA VAL A 224 -8.00 -14.23 -1.39
C VAL A 224 -9.48 -13.95 -1.50
N ARG A 225 -10.32 -14.97 -1.35
CA ARG A 225 -11.77 -14.86 -1.23
C ARG A 225 -12.26 -15.48 0.07
N GLN A 226 -12.88 -14.68 0.93
CA GLN A 226 -13.44 -15.14 2.21
C GLN A 226 -12.44 -15.94 3.06
N ASP A 227 -11.24 -15.40 3.27
CA ASP A 227 -10.10 -16.03 3.96
C ASP A 227 -9.46 -17.22 3.21
N ILE A 228 -9.97 -17.62 2.05
CA ILE A 228 -9.43 -18.72 1.27
C ILE A 228 -8.50 -18.18 0.19
N PRO A 229 -7.18 -18.47 0.26
CA PRO A 229 -6.25 -18.11 -0.79
C PRO A 229 -6.62 -18.78 -2.10
N GLU A 230 -6.50 -18.05 -3.21
CA GLU A 230 -6.65 -18.62 -4.54
C GLU A 230 -5.55 -19.67 -4.75
N LYS A 231 -5.93 -20.80 -5.29
CA LYS A 231 -5.00 -21.87 -5.63
C LYS A 231 -4.97 -22.00 -7.13
N GLU A 232 -3.80 -21.88 -7.71
CA GLU A 232 -3.61 -22.27 -9.09
C GLU A 232 -3.85 -23.78 -9.19
N LEU A 233 -4.90 -24.16 -9.92
CA LEU A 233 -5.14 -25.56 -10.27
C LEU A 233 -4.14 -25.92 -11.36
N LEU A 234 -2.93 -26.29 -10.97
CA LEU A 234 -1.96 -26.93 -11.84
C LEU A 234 -2.49 -28.35 -12.14
N ILE A 235 -3.43 -28.42 -13.07
CA ILE A 235 -3.84 -29.72 -13.62
C ILE A 235 -2.64 -30.22 -14.42
N SER A 236 -1.96 -31.22 -13.91
CA SER A 236 -0.86 -31.84 -14.63
C SER A 236 -1.37 -32.45 -15.93
N ALA A 237 -0.54 -32.48 -16.97
CA ALA A 237 -0.89 -33.11 -18.25
C ALA A 237 -1.35 -34.57 -18.05
N ALA A 238 -0.85 -35.26 -17.02
CA ALA A 238 -1.24 -36.64 -16.66
C ALA A 238 -2.67 -36.67 -16.07
N GLU A 239 -3.05 -35.73 -15.22
CA GLU A 239 -4.42 -35.62 -14.66
C GLU A 239 -5.42 -35.24 -15.74
N LEU A 240 -5.04 -34.34 -16.68
CA LEU A 240 -5.87 -34.00 -17.82
C LEU A 240 -6.12 -35.22 -18.72
N GLN A 241 -5.09 -36.02 -19.00
CA GLN A 241 -5.22 -37.25 -19.76
C GLN A 241 -6.10 -38.28 -19.04
N GLN A 242 -5.97 -38.42 -17.74
CA GLN A 242 -6.79 -39.32 -16.93
C GLN A 242 -8.27 -38.91 -16.93
N ALA A 243 -8.56 -37.62 -16.76
CA ALA A 243 -9.91 -37.06 -16.82
C ALA A 243 -10.53 -37.23 -18.22
N MET A 244 -9.76 -37.05 -19.28
CA MET A 244 -10.20 -37.27 -20.66
C MET A 244 -10.52 -38.78 -20.91
N GLN A 245 -9.68 -39.69 -20.42
CA GLN A 245 -9.90 -41.12 -20.56
C GLN A 245 -11.14 -41.62 -19.79
N GLN A 246 -11.35 -41.09 -18.57
CA GLN A 246 -12.57 -41.40 -17.80
C GLN A 246 -13.83 -40.94 -18.53
N LYS A 247 -13.82 -39.74 -19.08
CA LYS A 247 -14.98 -39.20 -19.81
C LYS A 247 -15.28 -39.94 -21.09
N VAL A 248 -14.26 -40.44 -21.82
CA VAL A 248 -14.42 -41.28 -22.98
C VAL A 248 -15.00 -42.65 -22.57
N HIS A 249 -14.58 -43.21 -21.44
CA HIS A 249 -15.10 -44.48 -20.93
C HIS A 249 -16.57 -44.37 -20.49
N GLU A 250 -16.96 -43.31 -19.79
CA GLU A 250 -18.35 -43.02 -19.45
C GLU A 250 -19.24 -42.86 -20.68
N LEU A 251 -18.78 -42.13 -21.70
CA LEU A 251 -19.53 -41.99 -22.95
C LEU A 251 -19.67 -43.29 -23.73
N SER A 252 -18.72 -44.21 -23.66
CA SER A 252 -18.80 -45.52 -24.30
C SER A 252 -19.76 -46.47 -23.59
N LEU A 253 -19.97 -46.28 -22.26
CA LEU A 253 -20.95 -47.07 -21.48
C LEU A 253 -22.41 -46.62 -21.69
N ILE A 254 -22.63 -45.38 -22.16
CA ILE A 254 -23.98 -44.85 -22.44
C ILE A 254 -24.45 -45.23 -23.83
N LEU A 255 -23.55 -45.69 -24.70
CA LEU A 255 -23.85 -46.07 -26.11
C LEU A 255 -24.05 -47.60 -26.31
N ILE A 256 -24.12 -48.41 -25.27
CA ILE A 256 -24.47 -49.81 -25.26
C ILE A 256 -25.86 -49.99 -24.59
#